data_6cc81581aa9d84c538db23eaa43a77b0
#
_entry.id   6cc81581aa9d84c538db23eaa43a77b0
#
_cell.length_a   1.000
_cell.length_b   1.000
_cell.length_c   1.000
_cell.angle_alpha   90.00
_cell.angle_beta   90.00
_cell.angle_gamma   90.00
#
_symmetry.space_group_name_H-M   'P 1'
#
loop_
_entity.id
_entity.type
_entity.pdbx_description
1 polymer ?
#
loop_
_entity_poly.entity_id
_entity_poly.type
_entity_poly.pdbx_seq_one_letter_code
_entity_poly.pdbx_strand_id
1 'polypeptide(L)'
;MRGKMISIIGSVLGAYLVFVVALFALQRSMIYHPGNAPPSPERMGVKEMKVVSATTSDGLELAGWFVSPKPEKPLIVLFHGNAGSVADRAFKARRYMDRGYGMLLAEYRGFGGNPGNPSEEGLYADARAWLKFAAAQSLGPDKTVLYGESLGSGVAVELASR
;
A
#
# COMPACT_ATOMS: atom_id res chain seq x y z
N MET A 1 -8.13 -3.01 -55.54
CA MET A 1 -7.51 -3.81 -54.46
C MET A 1 -6.72 -2.92 -53.49
N ARG A 2 -5.83 -2.03 -53.92
CA ARG A 2 -4.98 -1.17 -53.07
C ARG A 2 -5.76 -0.28 -52.08
N GLY A 3 -6.87 0.36 -52.52
CA GLY A 3 -7.67 1.21 -51.64
C GLY A 3 -8.38 0.44 -50.52
N LYS A 4 -8.91 -0.74 -50.80
CA LYS A 4 -9.52 -1.61 -49.76
C LYS A 4 -8.49 -2.09 -48.72
N MET A 5 -7.28 -2.40 -49.16
CA MET A 5 -6.18 -2.81 -48.27
C MET A 5 -5.76 -1.68 -47.35
N ILE A 6 -5.62 -0.44 -47.89
CA ILE A 6 -5.30 0.76 -47.09
C ILE A 6 -6.39 1.03 -46.06
N SER A 7 -7.67 0.91 -46.44
CA SER A 7 -8.80 1.09 -45.51
C SER A 7 -8.78 0.05 -44.39
N ILE A 8 -8.53 -1.22 -44.71
CA ILE A 8 -8.42 -2.30 -43.69
C ILE A 8 -7.26 -2.02 -42.72
N ILE A 9 -6.08 -1.66 -43.23
CA ILE A 9 -4.91 -1.34 -42.40
C ILE A 9 -5.24 -0.16 -41.48
N GLY A 10 -5.86 0.90 -42.02
CA GLY A 10 -6.27 2.07 -41.24
C GLY A 10 -7.27 1.72 -40.14
N SER A 11 -8.23 0.84 -40.41
CA SER A 11 -9.19 0.37 -39.40
C SER A 11 -8.53 -0.44 -38.31
N VAL A 12 -7.59 -1.35 -38.67
CA VAL A 12 -6.85 -2.16 -37.68
C VAL A 12 -5.97 -1.29 -36.79
N LEU A 13 -5.26 -0.31 -37.37
CA LEU A 13 -4.44 0.63 -36.60
C LEU A 13 -5.30 1.51 -35.69
N GLY A 14 -6.46 1.96 -36.17
CA GLY A 14 -7.40 2.74 -35.34
C GLY A 14 -7.93 1.92 -34.17
N ALA A 15 -8.34 0.67 -34.40
CA ALA A 15 -8.80 -0.22 -33.35
C ALA A 15 -7.68 -0.53 -32.31
N TYR A 16 -6.45 -0.75 -32.78
CA TYR A 16 -5.30 -0.95 -31.90
C TYR A 16 -5.02 0.28 -31.03
N LEU A 17 -5.05 1.48 -31.62
CA LEU A 17 -4.85 2.72 -30.85
C LEU A 17 -5.92 2.91 -29.78
N VAL A 18 -7.19 2.70 -30.12
CA VAL A 18 -8.30 2.74 -29.16
C VAL A 18 -8.10 1.74 -28.03
N PHE A 19 -7.68 0.53 -28.34
CA PHE A 19 -7.38 -0.50 -27.35
C PHE A 19 -6.25 -0.08 -26.40
N VAL A 20 -5.14 0.44 -26.92
CA VAL A 20 -4.01 0.93 -26.11
C VAL A 20 -4.43 2.08 -25.21
N VAL A 21 -5.19 3.04 -25.74
CA VAL A 21 -5.72 4.18 -24.95
C VAL A 21 -6.65 3.68 -23.85
N ALA A 22 -7.52 2.71 -24.15
CA ALA A 22 -8.40 2.11 -23.14
C ALA A 22 -7.60 1.40 -22.03
N LEU A 23 -6.59 0.60 -22.39
CA LEU A 23 -5.70 -0.04 -21.40
C LEU A 23 -4.98 1.00 -20.53
N PHE A 24 -4.45 2.06 -21.13
CA PHE A 24 -3.81 3.15 -20.39
C PHE A 24 -4.78 3.84 -19.43
N ALA A 25 -6.01 4.11 -19.85
CA ALA A 25 -7.03 4.72 -19.01
C ALA A 25 -7.48 3.82 -17.85
N LEU A 26 -7.53 2.50 -18.07
CA LEU A 26 -8.04 1.52 -17.12
C LEU A 26 -6.93 0.86 -16.26
N GLN A 27 -5.65 1.06 -16.57
CA GLN A 27 -4.54 0.34 -15.91
C GLN A 27 -4.58 0.43 -14.38
N ARG A 28 -4.93 1.59 -13.81
CA ARG A 28 -5.00 1.75 -12.35
C ARG A 28 -6.08 0.89 -11.71
N SER A 29 -7.27 0.85 -12.29
CA SER A 29 -8.37 0.00 -11.81
C SER A 29 -8.09 -1.50 -12.00
N MET A 30 -7.21 -1.85 -12.95
CA MET A 30 -6.76 -3.23 -13.17
C MET A 30 -5.65 -3.66 -12.20
N ILE A 31 -4.88 -2.70 -11.68
CA ILE A 31 -3.77 -2.97 -10.76
C ILE A 31 -4.24 -2.89 -9.30
N TYR A 32 -4.97 -1.85 -8.93
CA TYR A 32 -5.33 -1.58 -7.54
C TYR A 32 -6.76 -2.02 -7.24
N HIS A 33 -6.92 -2.87 -6.22
CA HIS A 33 -8.20 -3.43 -5.78
C HIS A 33 -8.43 -3.11 -4.28
N PRO A 34 -8.66 -1.84 -3.94
CA PRO A 34 -8.80 -1.42 -2.56
C PRO A 34 -10.00 -2.09 -1.88
N GLY A 35 -9.78 -2.59 -0.66
CA GLY A 35 -10.85 -3.02 0.23
C GLY A 35 -11.57 -1.85 0.89
N ASN A 36 -12.71 -2.14 1.49
CA ASN A 36 -13.48 -1.19 2.29
C ASN A 36 -12.75 -0.83 3.59
N ALA A 37 -13.28 0.16 4.32
CA ALA A 37 -12.82 0.51 5.65
C ALA A 37 -12.76 -0.73 6.55
N PRO A 38 -11.60 -0.99 7.21
CA PRO A 38 -11.42 -2.20 7.98
C PRO A 38 -12.29 -2.20 9.25
N PRO A 39 -12.68 -3.38 9.76
CA PRO A 39 -13.20 -3.51 11.12
C PRO A 39 -12.16 -3.01 12.13
N SER A 40 -12.57 -2.87 13.41
CA SER A 40 -11.61 -2.51 14.46
C SER A 40 -10.55 -3.60 14.66
N PRO A 41 -9.30 -3.26 15.09
CA PRO A 41 -8.26 -4.24 15.41
C PRO A 41 -8.72 -5.32 16.39
N GLU A 42 -9.56 -4.97 17.35
CA GLU A 42 -10.13 -5.91 18.33
C GLU A 42 -10.96 -7.00 17.63
N ARG A 43 -11.83 -6.62 16.69
CA ARG A 43 -12.67 -7.58 15.93
C ARG A 43 -11.83 -8.51 15.05
N MET A 44 -10.62 -8.09 14.71
CA MET A 44 -9.67 -8.86 13.92
C MET A 44 -8.67 -9.67 14.76
N GLY A 45 -8.88 -9.74 16.10
CA GLY A 45 -8.05 -10.54 17.01
C GLY A 45 -6.69 -9.93 17.35
N VAL A 46 -6.51 -8.62 17.12
CA VAL A 46 -5.28 -7.87 17.41
C VAL A 46 -5.59 -6.62 18.26
N LYS A 47 -6.31 -6.82 19.34
CA LYS A 47 -6.82 -5.77 20.24
C LYS A 47 -5.73 -4.85 20.83
N GLU A 48 -4.49 -5.28 20.84
CA GLU A 48 -3.34 -4.50 21.30
C GLU A 48 -2.91 -3.44 20.31
N MET A 49 -3.29 -3.59 19.03
CA MET A 49 -3.05 -2.59 18.01
C MET A 49 -4.03 -1.41 18.15
N LYS A 50 -3.53 -0.24 17.87
CA LYS A 50 -4.34 1.00 17.84
C LYS A 50 -4.44 1.50 16.41
N VAL A 51 -5.57 2.09 16.08
CA VAL A 51 -5.69 2.89 14.86
C VAL A 51 -4.88 4.17 15.07
N VAL A 52 -4.00 4.46 14.14
CA VAL A 52 -3.11 5.62 14.15
C VAL A 52 -3.20 6.34 12.82
N SER A 53 -2.77 7.60 12.76
CA SER A 53 -2.72 8.36 11.51
C SER A 53 -1.31 8.83 11.16
N ALA A 54 -1.08 8.99 9.86
CA ALA A 54 0.12 9.61 9.31
C ALA A 54 -0.28 10.61 8.23
N THR A 55 0.35 11.80 8.24
CA THR A 55 0.11 12.83 7.24
C THR A 55 1.16 12.76 6.15
N THR A 56 0.72 12.62 4.91
CA THR A 56 1.60 12.56 3.73
C THR A 56 2.13 13.94 3.36
N SER A 57 3.16 14.00 2.52
CA SER A 57 3.75 15.26 2.05
C SER A 57 2.79 16.09 1.18
N ASP A 58 1.80 15.46 0.57
CA ASP A 58 0.75 16.08 -0.22
C ASP A 58 -0.55 16.31 0.58
N GLY A 59 -0.49 16.16 1.91
CA GLY A 59 -1.54 16.58 2.84
C GLY A 59 -2.66 15.59 3.10
N LEU A 60 -2.54 14.33 2.64
CA LEU A 60 -3.52 13.29 2.97
C LEU A 60 -3.27 12.78 4.40
N GLU A 61 -4.35 12.55 5.13
CA GLU A 61 -4.31 11.88 6.43
C GLU A 61 -4.71 10.41 6.23
N LEU A 62 -3.76 9.50 6.50
CA LEU A 62 -3.93 8.06 6.31
C LEU A 62 -4.10 7.39 7.66
N ALA A 63 -5.08 6.49 7.77
CA ALA A 63 -5.23 5.60 8.91
C ALA A 63 -4.46 4.29 8.68
N GLY A 64 -3.86 3.75 9.72
CA GLY A 64 -3.19 2.45 9.75
C GLY A 64 -3.25 1.86 11.16
N TRP A 65 -2.64 0.69 11.38
CA TRP A 65 -2.67 0.04 12.69
C TRP A 65 -1.27 -0.14 13.26
N PHE A 66 -1.11 0.18 14.53
CA PHE A 66 0.19 0.19 15.20
C PHE A 66 0.14 -0.45 16.58
N VAL A 67 1.20 -1.19 16.91
CA VAL A 67 1.56 -1.61 18.27
C VAL A 67 3.06 -1.49 18.45
N SER A 68 3.50 -0.94 19.58
CA SER A 68 4.91 -0.79 19.90
C SER A 68 5.59 -2.15 20.16
N PRO A 69 6.88 -2.30 19.81
CA PRO A 69 7.65 -3.47 20.15
C PRO A 69 7.89 -3.59 21.67
N LYS A 70 8.15 -4.81 22.13
CA LYS A 70 8.79 -5.04 23.45
C LYS A 70 10.24 -4.55 23.42
N PRO A 71 10.87 -4.28 24.59
CA PRO A 71 12.30 -3.95 24.64
C PRO A 71 13.14 -4.93 23.79
N GLU A 72 14.17 -4.40 23.14
CA GLU A 72 15.13 -5.15 22.29
C GLU A 72 14.52 -5.78 21.02
N LYS A 73 13.25 -5.54 20.71
CA LYS A 73 12.61 -6.02 19.48
C LYS A 73 12.40 -4.88 18.50
N PRO A 74 12.59 -5.12 17.19
CA PRO A 74 12.31 -4.11 16.18
C PRO A 74 10.82 -3.95 15.90
N LEU A 75 10.50 -2.84 15.25
CA LEU A 75 9.24 -2.61 14.58
C LEU A 75 9.26 -3.26 13.19
N ILE A 76 8.23 -3.97 12.82
CA ILE A 76 7.99 -4.41 11.44
C ILE A 76 6.96 -3.48 10.82
N VAL A 77 7.34 -2.76 9.78
CA VAL A 77 6.44 -1.95 8.94
C VAL A 77 6.03 -2.81 7.76
N LEU A 78 4.76 -3.19 7.73
CA LEU A 78 4.20 -4.04 6.69
C LEU A 78 3.47 -3.20 5.64
N PHE A 79 3.95 -3.28 4.41
CA PHE A 79 3.35 -2.74 3.20
C PHE A 79 2.64 -3.87 2.46
N HIS A 80 1.32 -3.82 2.40
CA HIS A 80 0.51 -4.91 1.84
C HIS A 80 0.48 -4.90 0.29
N GLY A 81 -0.10 -5.95 -0.28
CA GLY A 81 -0.28 -6.10 -1.72
C GLY A 81 -1.38 -5.20 -2.29
N ASN A 82 -1.69 -5.42 -3.56
CA ASN A 82 -2.60 -4.59 -4.35
C ASN A 82 -4.09 -4.77 -4.05
N ALA A 83 -4.46 -5.58 -3.07
CA ALA A 83 -5.86 -5.86 -2.74
C ALA A 83 -6.13 -5.89 -1.24
N GLY A 84 -7.38 -5.59 -0.87
CA GLY A 84 -7.88 -5.65 0.51
C GLY A 84 -7.52 -4.42 1.33
N SER A 85 -7.23 -4.64 2.62
CA SER A 85 -6.87 -3.61 3.59
C SER A 85 -5.90 -4.17 4.65
N VAL A 86 -5.47 -3.34 5.59
CA VAL A 86 -4.65 -3.77 6.74
C VAL A 86 -5.32 -4.87 7.58
N ALA A 87 -6.66 -4.94 7.61
CA ALA A 87 -7.37 -5.97 8.35
C ALA A 87 -7.03 -7.39 7.88
N ASP A 88 -6.81 -7.58 6.58
CA ASP A 88 -6.47 -8.87 5.99
C ASP A 88 -5.08 -9.37 6.44
N ARG A 89 -4.30 -8.52 7.09
CA ARG A 89 -2.94 -8.81 7.59
C ARG A 89 -2.89 -8.98 9.10
N ALA A 90 -4.02 -8.86 9.79
CA ALA A 90 -4.12 -9.01 11.25
C ALA A 90 -3.56 -10.36 11.73
N PHE A 91 -3.85 -11.46 11.02
CA PHE A 91 -3.35 -12.80 11.38
C PHE A 91 -1.82 -12.91 11.28
N LYS A 92 -1.19 -12.19 10.33
CA LYS A 92 0.27 -12.12 10.25
C LYS A 92 0.83 -11.25 11.37
N ALA A 93 0.23 -10.09 11.61
CA ALA A 93 0.61 -9.22 12.72
C ALA A 93 0.60 -9.99 14.05
N ARG A 94 -0.44 -10.79 14.32
CA ARG A 94 -0.54 -11.62 15.52
C ARG A 94 0.69 -12.47 15.74
N ARG A 95 1.18 -13.16 14.70
CA ARG A 95 2.34 -14.07 14.79
C ARG A 95 3.65 -13.37 15.20
N TYR A 96 3.83 -12.12 14.74
CA TYR A 96 5.00 -11.30 15.12
C TYR A 96 4.82 -10.69 16.50
N MET A 97 3.63 -10.17 16.82
CA MET A 97 3.30 -9.60 18.11
C MET A 97 3.47 -10.63 19.25
N ASP A 98 3.09 -11.89 19.03
CA ASP A 98 3.27 -12.99 19.99
C ASP A 98 4.75 -13.24 20.33
N ARG A 99 5.66 -12.83 19.44
CA ARG A 99 7.12 -12.89 19.63
C ARG A 99 7.71 -11.58 20.14
N GLY A 100 6.87 -10.60 20.44
CA GLY A 100 7.26 -9.30 20.99
C GLY A 100 7.68 -8.24 19.97
N TYR A 101 7.58 -8.51 18.65
CA TYR A 101 7.84 -7.49 17.63
C TYR A 101 6.76 -6.41 17.66
N GLY A 102 7.15 -5.16 17.40
CA GLY A 102 6.20 -4.13 17.03
C GLY A 102 5.65 -4.37 15.63
N MET A 103 4.44 -3.90 15.37
CA MET A 103 3.81 -3.98 14.06
C MET A 103 3.21 -2.63 13.68
N LEU A 104 3.52 -2.18 12.49
CA LEU A 104 2.83 -1.09 11.81
C LEU A 104 2.26 -1.65 10.49
N LEU A 105 0.95 -1.82 10.45
CA LEU A 105 0.24 -2.16 9.24
C LEU A 105 -0.07 -0.86 8.51
N ALA A 106 0.75 -0.54 7.52
CA ALA A 106 0.72 0.69 6.75
C ALA A 106 -0.36 0.60 5.68
N GLU A 107 -1.46 1.34 5.86
CA GLU A 107 -2.51 1.43 4.84
C GLU A 107 -2.14 2.52 3.82
N TYR A 108 -2.57 2.35 2.58
CA TYR A 108 -2.31 3.29 1.50
C TYR A 108 -3.49 4.21 1.23
N ARG A 109 -3.22 5.30 0.49
CA ARG A 109 -4.26 6.14 -0.11
C ARG A 109 -5.22 5.31 -0.97
N GLY A 110 -6.51 5.58 -0.86
CA GLY A 110 -7.56 4.86 -1.57
C GLY A 110 -7.88 3.49 -1.02
N PHE A 111 -7.05 2.89 -0.14
CA PHE A 111 -7.31 1.61 0.51
C PHE A 111 -7.88 1.79 1.91
N GLY A 112 -8.64 0.80 2.38
CA GLY A 112 -9.13 0.77 3.76
C GLY A 112 -9.98 1.99 4.17
N GLY A 113 -10.59 2.69 3.22
CA GLY A 113 -11.34 3.93 3.47
C GLY A 113 -10.47 5.19 3.56
N ASN A 114 -9.16 5.10 3.34
CA ASN A 114 -8.29 6.26 3.26
C ASN A 114 -8.59 7.12 2.03
N PRO A 115 -8.40 8.45 2.12
CA PRO A 115 -8.62 9.37 1.00
C PRO A 115 -7.59 9.18 -0.13
N GLY A 116 -7.88 9.76 -1.29
CA GLY A 116 -6.99 9.78 -2.45
C GLY A 116 -7.15 8.58 -3.37
N ASN A 117 -6.33 8.55 -4.42
CA ASN A 117 -6.30 7.48 -5.42
C ASN A 117 -4.91 6.86 -5.47
N PRO A 118 -4.78 5.52 -5.50
CA PRO A 118 -3.50 4.87 -5.53
C PRO A 118 -2.73 5.12 -6.84
N SER A 119 -1.45 5.37 -6.70
CA SER A 119 -0.47 5.46 -7.78
C SER A 119 0.89 5.09 -7.22
N GLU A 120 1.85 4.73 -8.05
CA GLU A 120 3.18 4.33 -7.61
C GLU A 120 3.84 5.42 -6.75
N GLU A 121 3.92 6.64 -7.23
CA GLU A 121 4.49 7.78 -6.49
C GLU A 121 3.68 8.10 -5.22
N GLY A 122 2.37 7.93 -5.30
CA GLY A 122 1.48 8.10 -4.15
C GLY A 122 1.78 7.09 -3.04
N LEU A 123 1.92 5.80 -3.38
CA LEU A 123 2.27 4.76 -2.42
C LEU A 123 3.64 5.01 -1.78
N TYR A 124 4.62 5.53 -2.53
CA TYR A 124 5.92 5.92 -1.99
C TYR A 124 5.81 7.11 -1.02
N ALA A 125 4.96 8.09 -1.31
CA ALA A 125 4.69 9.21 -0.40
C ALA A 125 4.01 8.72 0.89
N ASP A 126 3.05 7.81 0.78
CA ASP A 126 2.37 7.19 1.92
C ASP A 126 3.35 6.44 2.81
N ALA A 127 4.20 5.62 2.20
CA ALA A 127 5.19 4.83 2.92
C ALA A 127 6.22 5.71 3.66
N ARG A 128 6.65 6.82 3.04
CA ARG A 128 7.49 7.84 3.73
C ARG A 128 6.79 8.47 4.93
N ALA A 129 5.49 8.73 4.82
CA ALA A 129 4.71 9.24 5.95
C ALA A 129 4.66 8.24 7.11
N TRP A 130 4.49 6.94 6.81
CA TRP A 130 4.52 5.89 7.81
C TRP A 130 5.89 5.71 8.47
N LEU A 131 6.99 5.84 7.72
CA LEU A 131 8.34 5.83 8.32
C LEU A 131 8.58 7.06 9.20
N LYS A 132 8.08 8.23 8.80
CA LYS A 132 8.12 9.43 9.64
C LYS A 132 7.32 9.25 10.92
N PHE A 133 6.15 8.62 10.86
CA PHE A 133 5.37 8.25 12.04
C PHE A 133 6.19 7.31 12.95
N ALA A 134 6.81 6.26 12.41
CA ALA A 134 7.64 5.33 13.20
C ALA A 134 8.82 6.06 13.88
N ALA A 135 9.52 6.93 13.17
CA ALA A 135 10.60 7.73 13.71
C ALA A 135 10.15 8.64 14.87
N ALA A 136 8.95 9.23 14.78
CA ALA A 136 8.35 10.03 15.86
C ALA A 136 8.02 9.18 17.10
N GLN A 137 7.91 7.86 16.99
CA GLN A 137 7.78 6.91 18.10
C GLN A 137 9.17 6.43 18.62
N SER A 138 10.28 7.07 18.24
CA SER A 138 11.67 6.65 18.53
C SER A 138 12.03 5.27 17.93
N LEU A 139 11.38 4.91 16.85
CA LEU A 139 11.58 3.68 16.07
C LEU A 139 12.15 4.06 14.70
N GLY A 140 13.40 4.51 14.70
CA GLY A 140 14.14 4.90 13.50
C GLY A 140 14.59 3.70 12.65
N PRO A 141 15.38 3.96 11.57
CA PRO A 141 15.81 2.93 10.62
C PRO A 141 16.55 1.75 11.26
N ASP A 142 17.35 2.00 12.30
CA ASP A 142 18.09 1.00 13.09
C ASP A 142 17.22 0.04 13.89
N LYS A 143 15.96 0.42 14.12
CA LYS A 143 14.97 -0.34 14.88
C LYS A 143 13.77 -0.79 14.03
N THR A 144 13.86 -0.64 12.72
CA THR A 144 12.73 -0.88 11.82
C THR A 144 13.09 -1.89 10.73
N VAL A 145 12.20 -2.85 10.49
CA VAL A 145 12.29 -3.81 9.39
C VAL A 145 11.15 -3.50 8.40
N LEU A 146 11.48 -3.32 7.14
CA LEU A 146 10.49 -3.14 6.07
C LEU A 146 10.05 -4.52 5.56
N TYR A 147 8.76 -4.76 5.54
CA TYR A 147 8.18 -6.00 5.05
C TYR A 147 7.16 -5.69 3.95
N GLY A 148 7.47 -6.08 2.71
CA GLY A 148 6.60 -5.86 1.56
C GLY A 148 5.95 -7.16 1.07
N GLU A 149 4.66 -7.10 0.75
CA GLU A 149 3.90 -8.17 0.11
C GLU A 149 3.53 -7.79 -1.31
N SER A 150 3.93 -8.59 -2.32
CA SER A 150 3.57 -8.35 -3.71
C SER A 150 3.86 -6.88 -4.12
N LEU A 151 2.84 -6.08 -4.45
CA LEU A 151 2.96 -4.63 -4.71
C LEU A 151 3.79 -3.92 -3.63
N GLY A 152 3.54 -4.23 -2.36
CA GLY A 152 4.25 -3.63 -1.23
C GLY A 152 5.74 -3.96 -1.18
N SER A 153 6.20 -5.01 -1.88
CA SER A 153 7.64 -5.29 -1.98
C SER A 153 8.37 -4.22 -2.79
N GLY A 154 7.76 -3.71 -3.87
CA GLY A 154 8.28 -2.56 -4.61
C GLY A 154 8.38 -1.31 -3.74
N VAL A 155 7.35 -1.06 -2.92
CA VAL A 155 7.35 0.06 -1.95
C VAL A 155 8.49 -0.10 -0.93
N ALA A 156 8.64 -1.28 -0.34
CA ALA A 156 9.69 -1.54 0.64
C ALA A 156 11.10 -1.38 0.05
N VAL A 157 11.33 -1.86 -1.17
CA VAL A 157 12.62 -1.72 -1.88
C VAL A 157 12.93 -0.26 -2.19
N GLU A 158 11.96 0.51 -2.70
CA GLU A 158 12.14 1.95 -2.96
C GLU A 158 12.58 2.70 -1.70
N LEU A 159 11.96 2.40 -0.55
CA LEU A 159 12.30 3.07 0.71
C LEU A 159 13.66 2.62 1.27
N ALA A 160 14.04 1.37 1.07
CA ALA A 160 15.33 0.85 1.53
C ALA A 160 16.51 1.32 0.69
N SER A 161 16.28 1.79 -0.55
CA SER A 161 17.32 2.24 -1.48
C SER A 161 17.72 3.72 -1.29
N ARG A 162 17.05 4.44 -0.43
CA ARG A 162 17.23 5.87 -0.13
C ARG A 162 17.66 6.06 1.31
#